data_bbe70e0626d25d0f260012a9bbd6dca5
#
_entry.id   bbe70e0626d25d0f260012a9bbd6dca5
#
_cell.length_a   1.000
_cell.length_b   1.000
_cell.length_c   1.000
_cell.angle_alpha   90.00
_cell.angle_beta   90.00
_cell.angle_gamma   90.00
#
_symmetry.space_group_name_H-M   'P 1'
#
loop_
_entity.id
_entity.type
_entity.pdbx_description
1 polymer ?
#
loop_
_entity_poly.entity_id
_entity_poly.type
_entity_poly.pdbx_seq_one_letter_code
_entity_poly.pdbx_strand_id
1 'polypeptide(L)'
;KVFKISKKEFNIASPKQLGEIIYNDLKIAGLKKTKKGSFATSASVLEDLAFKGHEFPKLILDWRQVSKLKNTYSDSLPEHINPSTKRVHTSFLLAATTTGRLASSDPNLQNIPIKSEDGKDIRKAFAAKKDYLLISADYNQIEMRILADLADVKELKKAFKNNEDIHSLTASQIFDIDIKKVNQDHRRKAKAINFGIIYGISQYGLAKQINVSNYEAEEFLNAYFAKFPEIKVYMDSTIKFCRKSGYVNNIFGRRSHFNGINDKNFNVRNFQERAAINAPIQGSASEIMRLAMIRLDKKLLEQKNIKSKMLLQIHDELIFEVPKKDEKMMVKLIKEEMTSVAQSDYHSFSTPLTVDVNVGDNWGMLH
;
A
#
# COMPACT_ATOMS: atom_id res chain seq x y z
N LYS A 1 8.32 -6.94 29.99
CA LYS A 1 6.87 -7.16 30.15
C LYS A 1 6.48 -8.58 29.74
N VAL A 2 6.91 -9.09 28.56
CA VAL A 2 6.59 -10.45 28.07
C VAL A 2 6.95 -11.52 29.12
N PHE A 3 8.20 -11.53 29.60
CA PHE A 3 8.66 -12.52 30.61
C PHE A 3 7.97 -12.37 31.98
N LYS A 4 7.52 -11.16 32.32
CA LYS A 4 6.74 -10.94 33.54
C LYS A 4 5.37 -11.62 33.49
N ILE A 5 4.72 -11.61 32.33
CA ILE A 5 3.41 -12.27 32.14
C ILE A 5 3.55 -13.78 32.02
N SER A 6 4.55 -14.25 31.23
CA SER A 6 4.81 -15.69 31.07
C SER A 6 5.40 -16.37 32.31
N LYS A 7 5.89 -15.58 33.29
CA LYS A 7 6.59 -16.03 34.50
C LYS A 7 7.83 -16.89 34.21
N LYS A 8 8.33 -16.90 32.99
CA LYS A 8 9.55 -17.61 32.55
C LYS A 8 10.18 -16.94 31.34
N GLU A 9 11.48 -17.15 31.18
CA GLU A 9 12.23 -16.74 30.00
C GLU A 9 12.11 -17.80 28.91
N PHE A 10 11.98 -17.35 27.67
CA PHE A 10 11.93 -18.19 26.47
C PHE A 10 12.33 -17.41 25.24
N ASN A 11 12.63 -18.08 24.14
CA ASN A 11 12.90 -17.41 22.89
C ASN A 11 11.59 -16.91 22.24
N ILE A 12 11.31 -15.60 22.34
CA ILE A 12 10.11 -14.95 21.82
C ILE A 12 10.00 -15.11 20.29
N ALA A 13 11.15 -15.20 19.59
CA ALA A 13 11.19 -15.44 18.14
C ALA A 13 10.80 -16.89 17.74
N SER A 14 10.82 -17.85 18.69
CA SER A 14 10.48 -19.23 18.42
C SER A 14 8.96 -19.44 18.39
N PRO A 15 8.33 -19.75 17.23
CA PRO A 15 6.89 -20.02 17.16
C PRO A 15 6.45 -21.17 18.04
N LYS A 16 7.32 -22.19 18.22
CA LYS A 16 7.03 -23.35 19.06
C LYS A 16 6.94 -22.96 20.53
N GLN A 17 7.99 -22.30 21.07
CA GLN A 17 8.00 -21.89 22.47
C GLN A 17 6.88 -20.88 22.76
N LEU A 18 6.69 -19.90 21.87
CA LEU A 18 5.62 -18.93 21.98
C LEU A 18 4.24 -19.61 22.01
N GLY A 19 4.03 -20.59 21.14
CA GLY A 19 2.80 -21.38 21.12
C GLY A 19 2.55 -22.11 22.43
N GLU A 20 3.57 -22.76 23.01
CA GLU A 20 3.48 -23.44 24.31
C GLU A 20 3.09 -22.47 25.43
N ILE A 21 3.70 -21.28 25.48
CA ILE A 21 3.36 -20.23 26.45
C ILE A 21 1.89 -19.82 26.33
N ILE A 22 1.45 -19.48 25.12
CA ILE A 22 0.09 -18.98 24.90
C ILE A 22 -0.97 -20.04 25.26
N TYR A 23 -0.73 -21.29 24.90
CA TYR A 23 -1.74 -22.36 25.05
C TYR A 23 -1.67 -23.11 26.37
N ASN A 24 -0.47 -23.53 26.75
CA ASN A 24 -0.31 -24.42 27.89
C ASN A 24 -0.20 -23.63 29.21
N ASP A 25 0.55 -22.52 29.17
CA ASP A 25 0.82 -21.76 30.40
C ASP A 25 -0.26 -20.70 30.67
N LEU A 26 -0.57 -19.87 29.67
CA LEU A 26 -1.56 -18.79 29.81
C LEU A 26 -2.99 -19.25 29.51
N LYS A 27 -3.16 -20.47 28.98
CA LYS A 27 -4.47 -21.10 28.66
C LYS A 27 -5.41 -20.18 27.85
N ILE A 28 -4.84 -19.39 26.93
CA ILE A 28 -5.63 -18.51 26.09
C ILE A 28 -6.41 -19.36 25.09
N ALA A 29 -7.75 -19.38 25.22
CA ALA A 29 -8.64 -20.22 24.41
C ALA A 29 -8.78 -19.71 22.97
N GLY A 30 -9.14 -20.61 22.06
CA GLY A 30 -9.55 -20.25 20.68
C GLY A 30 -8.47 -20.38 19.61
N LEU A 31 -7.35 -21.01 19.89
CA LEU A 31 -6.24 -21.15 18.95
C LEU A 31 -6.33 -22.44 18.10
N LYS A 32 -6.00 -22.27 16.82
CA LYS A 32 -5.98 -23.38 15.85
C LYS A 32 -4.59 -24.03 15.83
N LYS A 33 -4.54 -25.36 15.79
CA LYS A 33 -3.32 -26.08 15.42
C LYS A 33 -3.08 -25.93 13.91
N THR A 34 -1.82 -25.80 13.52
CA THR A 34 -1.42 -25.87 12.11
C THR A 34 -1.65 -27.27 11.55
N LYS A 35 -1.64 -27.44 10.22
CA LYS A 35 -1.72 -28.77 9.58
C LYS A 35 -0.63 -29.74 10.06
N LYS A 36 0.49 -29.25 10.62
CA LYS A 36 1.59 -30.03 11.18
C LYS A 36 1.46 -30.27 12.70
N GLY A 37 0.30 -29.96 13.31
CA GLY A 37 0.03 -30.18 14.73
C GLY A 37 0.66 -29.15 15.69
N SER A 38 1.44 -28.21 15.22
CA SER A 38 2.01 -27.13 16.04
C SER A 38 1.01 -25.99 16.24
N PHE A 39 1.19 -25.24 17.30
CA PHE A 39 0.35 -24.09 17.60
C PHE A 39 0.54 -22.95 16.61
N ALA A 40 -0.56 -22.34 16.15
CA ALA A 40 -0.49 -21.23 15.22
C ALA A 40 -0.18 -19.92 15.98
N THR A 41 0.93 -19.27 15.61
CA THR A 41 1.37 -17.97 16.18
C THR A 41 1.62 -16.93 15.10
N SER A 42 0.90 -17.03 13.96
CA SER A 42 0.96 -16.02 12.90
C SER A 42 0.48 -14.66 13.39
N ALA A 43 0.87 -13.59 12.70
CA ALA A 43 0.44 -12.23 13.05
C ALA A 43 -1.09 -12.14 13.13
N SER A 44 -1.81 -12.71 12.14
CA SER A 44 -3.27 -12.69 12.12
C SER A 44 -3.91 -13.37 13.33
N VAL A 45 -3.32 -14.48 13.82
CA VAL A 45 -3.82 -15.18 15.02
C VAL A 45 -3.57 -14.34 16.26
N LEU A 46 -2.37 -13.74 16.40
CA LEU A 46 -2.05 -12.87 17.54
C LEU A 46 -2.91 -11.60 17.54
N GLU A 47 -3.18 -11.02 16.37
CA GLU A 47 -4.08 -9.89 16.20
C GLU A 47 -5.52 -10.24 16.64
N ASP A 48 -6.03 -11.43 16.25
CA ASP A 48 -7.35 -11.87 16.68
C ASP A 48 -7.45 -12.04 18.20
N LEU A 49 -6.37 -12.52 18.83
CA LEU A 49 -6.31 -12.64 20.29
C LEU A 49 -6.19 -11.28 20.98
N ALA A 50 -5.37 -10.38 20.44
CA ALA A 50 -5.25 -9.01 20.95
C ALA A 50 -6.59 -8.26 20.85
N PHE A 51 -7.31 -8.44 19.73
CA PHE A 51 -8.65 -7.89 19.52
C PHE A 51 -9.67 -8.40 20.55
N LYS A 52 -9.53 -9.68 20.99
CA LYS A 52 -10.34 -10.27 22.07
C LYS A 52 -9.93 -9.78 23.48
N GLY A 53 -9.02 -8.83 23.59
CA GLY A 53 -8.61 -8.23 24.84
C GLY A 53 -7.41 -8.89 25.55
N HIS A 54 -6.74 -9.86 24.91
CA HIS A 54 -5.57 -10.51 25.51
C HIS A 54 -4.32 -9.63 25.39
N GLU A 55 -3.75 -9.21 26.51
CA GLU A 55 -2.57 -8.33 26.56
C GLU A 55 -1.30 -9.01 26.04
N PHE A 56 -1.08 -10.28 26.36
CA PHE A 56 0.14 -10.98 25.99
C PHE A 56 0.36 -11.05 24.46
N PRO A 57 -0.62 -11.46 23.62
CA PRO A 57 -0.50 -11.38 22.16
C PRO A 57 -0.17 -9.97 21.63
N LYS A 58 -0.76 -8.93 22.23
CA LYS A 58 -0.45 -7.54 21.85
C LYS A 58 1.03 -7.21 22.10
N LEU A 59 1.56 -7.56 23.27
CA LEU A 59 2.99 -7.37 23.57
C LEU A 59 3.92 -8.14 22.62
N ILE A 60 3.50 -9.33 22.17
CA ILE A 60 4.26 -10.11 21.17
C ILE A 60 4.24 -9.41 19.81
N LEU A 61 3.12 -8.84 19.39
CA LEU A 61 3.03 -8.05 18.15
C LEU A 61 3.95 -6.82 18.22
N ASP A 62 3.90 -6.07 19.32
CA ASP A 62 4.77 -4.91 19.55
C ASP A 62 6.26 -5.32 19.52
N TRP A 63 6.60 -6.42 20.21
CA TRP A 63 7.98 -6.94 20.20
C TRP A 63 8.43 -7.34 18.78
N ARG A 64 7.57 -8.01 18.01
CA ARG A 64 7.87 -8.40 16.63
C ARG A 64 8.09 -7.19 15.73
N GLN A 65 7.30 -6.13 15.93
CA GLN A 65 7.46 -4.88 15.18
C GLN A 65 8.83 -4.26 15.45
N VAL A 66 9.20 -4.07 16.72
CA VAL A 66 10.50 -3.51 17.12
C VAL A 66 11.66 -4.41 16.67
N SER A 67 11.56 -5.73 16.84
CA SER A 67 12.58 -6.68 16.39
C SER A 67 12.77 -6.64 14.86
N LYS A 68 11.68 -6.50 14.10
CA LYS A 68 11.77 -6.32 12.64
C LYS A 68 12.49 -5.04 12.28
N LEU A 69 12.15 -3.92 12.94
CA LEU A 69 12.82 -2.63 12.71
C LEU A 69 14.32 -2.73 13.00
N LYS A 70 14.68 -3.33 14.14
CA LYS A 70 16.06 -3.54 14.53
C LYS A 70 16.79 -4.41 13.48
N ASN A 71 16.35 -5.63 13.27
CA ASN A 71 17.08 -6.62 12.47
C ASN A 71 17.10 -6.29 10.97
N THR A 72 16.00 -5.73 10.43
CA THR A 72 15.86 -5.47 8.99
C THR A 72 16.47 -4.14 8.59
N TYR A 73 16.43 -3.14 9.48
CA TYR A 73 16.86 -1.78 9.12
C TYR A 73 18.05 -1.32 9.93
N SER A 74 17.98 -1.14 11.26
CA SER A 74 19.07 -0.53 11.99
C SER A 74 20.36 -1.37 12.03
N ASP A 75 20.25 -2.69 12.08
CA ASP A 75 21.41 -3.57 12.05
C ASP A 75 21.87 -3.87 10.62
N SER A 76 20.95 -4.14 9.70
CA SER A 76 21.27 -4.61 8.35
C SER A 76 21.62 -3.48 7.38
N LEU A 77 20.96 -2.31 7.40
CA LEU A 77 21.22 -1.24 6.43
C LEU A 77 22.67 -0.74 6.41
N PRO A 78 23.40 -0.61 7.54
CA PRO A 78 24.81 -0.23 7.52
C PRO A 78 25.71 -1.20 6.75
N GLU A 79 25.35 -2.49 6.72
CA GLU A 79 26.11 -3.53 5.99
C GLU A 79 25.98 -3.38 4.47
N HIS A 80 24.91 -2.70 3.99
CA HIS A 80 24.67 -2.40 2.58
C HIS A 80 25.30 -1.08 2.11
N ILE A 81 26.06 -0.37 2.96
CA ILE A 81 26.75 0.86 2.54
C ILE A 81 27.86 0.53 1.57
N ASN A 82 27.73 0.98 0.34
CA ASN A 82 28.78 0.83 -0.67
C ASN A 82 30.04 1.63 -0.27
N PRO A 83 31.22 1.01 -0.16
CA PRO A 83 32.42 1.66 0.34
C PRO A 83 32.92 2.80 -0.54
N SER A 84 32.64 2.77 -1.86
CA SER A 84 33.07 3.80 -2.81
C SER A 84 32.16 5.02 -2.79
N THR A 85 30.83 4.81 -2.78
CA THR A 85 29.85 5.91 -2.83
C THR A 85 29.44 6.41 -1.45
N LYS A 86 29.70 5.62 -0.38
CA LYS A 86 29.25 5.86 1.00
C LYS A 86 27.71 5.96 1.11
N ARG A 87 26.98 5.28 0.21
CA ARG A 87 25.53 5.28 0.12
C ARG A 87 24.98 3.85 0.05
N VAL A 88 23.74 3.67 0.44
CA VAL A 88 22.98 2.44 0.25
C VAL A 88 22.35 2.47 -1.14
N HIS A 89 22.51 1.40 -1.90
CA HIS A 89 21.93 1.22 -3.23
C HIS A 89 21.05 -0.03 -3.22
N THR A 90 19.81 0.11 -3.64
CA THR A 90 18.91 -1.02 -3.88
C THR A 90 19.00 -1.50 -5.31
N SER A 91 18.60 -2.74 -5.56
CA SER A 91 18.34 -3.28 -6.89
C SER A 91 16.86 -3.30 -7.19
N PHE A 92 16.44 -2.75 -8.35
CA PHE A 92 15.05 -2.80 -8.80
C PHE A 92 14.84 -3.94 -9.79
N LEU A 93 13.93 -4.86 -9.46
CA LEU A 93 13.54 -5.99 -10.30
C LEU A 93 12.31 -5.61 -11.13
N LEU A 94 12.46 -5.66 -12.46
CA LEU A 94 11.43 -5.17 -13.41
C LEU A 94 10.28 -6.18 -13.62
N ALA A 95 10.50 -7.46 -13.37
CA ALA A 95 9.56 -8.54 -13.70
C ALA A 95 9.26 -9.45 -12.49
N ALA A 96 9.38 -8.94 -11.28
CA ALA A 96 9.18 -9.73 -10.05
C ALA A 96 7.72 -9.79 -9.60
N THR A 97 6.83 -8.96 -10.13
CA THR A 97 5.42 -8.90 -9.74
C THR A 97 4.48 -9.15 -10.91
N THR A 98 3.32 -9.75 -10.65
CA THR A 98 2.29 -10.02 -11.68
C THR A 98 1.64 -8.74 -12.22
N THR A 99 1.62 -7.66 -11.45
CA THR A 99 1.03 -6.37 -11.82
C THR A 99 2.00 -5.44 -12.55
N GLY A 100 3.29 -5.82 -12.68
CA GLY A 100 4.32 -4.98 -13.29
C GLY A 100 4.91 -3.92 -12.36
N ARG A 101 4.55 -3.91 -11.08
CA ARG A 101 5.25 -3.07 -10.08
C ARG A 101 6.72 -3.48 -9.98
N LEU A 102 7.59 -2.49 -9.76
CA LEU A 102 8.98 -2.76 -9.41
C LEU A 102 9.05 -3.39 -8.02
N ALA A 103 9.99 -4.30 -7.83
CA ALA A 103 10.35 -4.80 -6.51
C ALA A 103 11.76 -4.36 -6.17
N SER A 104 11.96 -3.90 -4.94
CA SER A 104 13.26 -3.47 -4.42
C SER A 104 13.88 -4.61 -3.61
N SER A 105 15.17 -4.90 -3.85
CA SER A 105 15.92 -5.93 -3.12
C SER A 105 17.35 -5.49 -2.86
N ASP A 106 17.96 -6.09 -1.87
CA ASP A 106 19.39 -5.99 -1.53
C ASP A 106 19.91 -4.54 -1.33
N PRO A 107 19.35 -3.76 -0.41
CA PRO A 107 18.24 -4.01 0.51
C PRO A 107 16.88 -3.59 -0.05
N ASN A 108 15.76 -4.15 0.49
CA ASN A 108 14.42 -3.68 0.12
C ASN A 108 14.11 -2.34 0.81
N LEU A 109 14.16 -1.25 0.07
CA LEU A 109 13.87 0.11 0.56
C LEU A 109 12.38 0.49 0.43
N GLN A 110 11.56 -0.28 -0.32
CA GLN A 110 10.14 0.00 -0.47
C GLN A 110 9.29 -0.35 0.76
N ASN A 111 9.86 -1.11 1.70
CA ASN A 111 9.14 -1.58 2.89
C ASN A 111 9.52 -0.84 4.19
N ILE A 112 10.30 0.25 4.12
CA ILE A 112 10.65 1.05 5.31
C ILE A 112 9.37 1.74 5.83
N PRO A 113 8.96 1.48 7.09
CA PRO A 113 7.70 1.99 7.62
C PRO A 113 7.63 3.52 7.60
N ILE A 114 6.42 4.05 7.44
CA ILE A 114 6.14 5.49 7.45
C ILE A 114 5.18 5.89 8.58
N LYS A 115 4.32 4.96 9.02
CA LYS A 115 3.24 5.27 9.96
C LYS A 115 3.67 5.32 11.43
N SER A 116 4.77 4.66 11.79
CA SER A 116 5.29 4.64 13.15
C SER A 116 6.41 5.67 13.31
N GLU A 117 6.54 6.25 14.51
CA GLU A 117 7.64 7.19 14.82
C GLU A 117 9.02 6.53 14.61
N ASP A 118 9.20 5.29 15.06
CA ASP A 118 10.44 4.53 14.82
C ASP A 118 10.75 4.38 13.31
N GLY A 119 9.71 4.18 12.47
CA GLY A 119 9.86 4.10 11.02
C GLY A 119 10.27 5.43 10.40
N LYS A 120 9.71 6.54 10.89
CA LYS A 120 10.13 7.89 10.48
C LYS A 120 11.59 8.17 10.89
N ASP A 121 12.01 7.72 12.06
CA ASP A 121 13.39 7.88 12.53
C ASP A 121 14.38 7.12 11.62
N ILE A 122 14.02 5.90 11.18
CA ILE A 122 14.82 5.18 10.20
C ILE A 122 14.93 5.98 8.88
N ARG A 123 13.83 6.58 8.42
CA ARG A 123 13.83 7.41 7.19
C ARG A 123 14.70 8.66 7.34
N LYS A 124 14.84 9.25 8.52
CA LYS A 124 15.75 10.39 8.76
C LYS A 124 17.22 10.06 8.49
N ALA A 125 17.62 8.79 8.59
CA ALA A 125 18.98 8.37 8.24
C ALA A 125 19.31 8.49 6.74
N PHE A 126 18.30 8.56 5.88
CA PHE A 126 18.47 8.78 4.45
C PHE A 126 18.45 10.28 4.15
N ALA A 127 19.61 10.92 4.24
CA ALA A 127 19.77 12.35 4.07
C ALA A 127 20.30 12.71 2.67
N ALA A 128 19.93 13.90 2.20
CA ALA A 128 20.53 14.49 1.02
C ALA A 128 22.01 14.80 1.29
N LYS A 129 22.83 14.80 0.25
CA LYS A 129 24.21 15.29 0.38
C LYS A 129 24.25 16.80 0.63
N LYS A 130 25.38 17.30 1.09
CA LYS A 130 25.59 18.75 1.32
C LYS A 130 25.19 19.56 0.09
N ASP A 131 24.49 20.68 0.31
CA ASP A 131 23.96 21.61 -0.71
C ASP A 131 22.85 21.03 -1.61
N TYR A 132 22.26 19.89 -1.24
CA TYR A 132 21.13 19.24 -1.90
C TYR A 132 19.94 19.11 -0.95
N LEU A 133 18.79 18.82 -1.54
CA LEU A 133 17.53 18.46 -0.90
C LEU A 133 17.03 17.13 -1.45
N LEU A 134 16.20 16.44 -0.70
CA LEU A 134 15.34 15.39 -1.22
C LEU A 134 13.98 15.98 -1.59
N ILE A 135 13.44 15.53 -2.72
CA ILE A 135 12.08 15.86 -3.16
C ILE A 135 11.35 14.53 -3.31
N SER A 136 10.21 14.38 -2.64
CA SER A 136 9.25 13.32 -2.92
C SER A 136 8.12 13.84 -3.81
N ALA A 137 7.65 12.98 -4.70
CA ALA A 137 6.49 13.24 -5.54
C ALA A 137 5.61 11.98 -5.57
N ASP A 138 4.45 12.06 -4.96
CA ASP A 138 3.51 10.95 -4.78
C ASP A 138 2.20 11.21 -5.53
N TYR A 139 1.73 10.23 -6.30
CA TYR A 139 0.43 10.32 -6.94
C TYR A 139 -0.70 10.25 -5.91
N ASN A 140 -1.50 11.29 -5.86
CA ASN A 140 -2.62 11.37 -4.94
C ASN A 140 -3.74 10.40 -5.35
N GLN A 141 -3.96 9.35 -4.53
CA GLN A 141 -5.04 8.37 -4.68
C GLN A 141 -5.14 7.74 -6.09
N ILE A 142 -4.01 7.42 -6.71
CA ILE A 142 -3.95 6.97 -8.10
C ILE A 142 -4.87 5.76 -8.37
N GLU A 143 -4.91 4.76 -7.47
CA GLU A 143 -5.72 3.56 -7.65
C GLU A 143 -7.23 3.87 -7.65
N MET A 144 -7.68 4.84 -6.81
CA MET A 144 -9.07 5.30 -6.82
C MET A 144 -9.43 6.07 -8.09
N ARG A 145 -8.50 6.86 -8.62
CA ARG A 145 -8.68 7.59 -9.89
C ARG A 145 -8.78 6.63 -11.07
N ILE A 146 -7.93 5.60 -11.07
CA ILE A 146 -7.97 4.52 -12.08
C ILE A 146 -9.28 3.73 -11.97
N LEU A 147 -9.70 3.36 -10.76
CA LEU A 147 -10.98 2.67 -10.56
C LEU A 147 -12.17 3.51 -11.07
N ALA A 148 -12.19 4.82 -10.75
CA ALA A 148 -13.23 5.72 -11.24
C ALA A 148 -13.29 5.77 -12.77
N ASP A 149 -12.13 5.67 -13.43
CA ASP A 149 -12.03 5.67 -14.89
C ASP A 149 -12.43 4.32 -15.49
N LEU A 150 -11.89 3.20 -14.97
CA LEU A 150 -12.17 1.83 -15.44
C LEU A 150 -13.63 1.41 -15.24
N ALA A 151 -14.23 1.76 -14.11
CA ALA A 151 -15.62 1.44 -13.80
C ALA A 151 -16.61 2.51 -14.29
N ASP A 152 -16.15 3.59 -14.90
CA ASP A 152 -16.93 4.75 -15.37
C ASP A 152 -17.84 5.36 -14.30
N VAL A 153 -17.34 5.51 -13.07
CA VAL A 153 -18.09 6.06 -11.95
C VAL A 153 -18.17 7.59 -12.07
N LYS A 154 -19.25 8.09 -12.63
CA LYS A 154 -19.42 9.53 -12.95
C LYS A 154 -19.28 10.43 -11.72
N GLU A 155 -19.80 10.00 -10.58
CA GLU A 155 -19.74 10.75 -9.33
C GLU A 155 -18.30 10.90 -8.82
N LEU A 156 -17.52 9.83 -8.81
CA LEU A 156 -16.11 9.87 -8.43
C LEU A 156 -15.27 10.70 -9.41
N LYS A 157 -15.54 10.56 -10.72
CA LYS A 157 -14.87 11.39 -11.75
C LYS A 157 -15.14 12.87 -11.55
N LYS A 158 -16.40 13.24 -11.24
CA LYS A 158 -16.79 14.63 -10.96
C LYS A 158 -16.07 15.14 -9.70
N ALA A 159 -16.09 14.37 -8.62
CA ALA A 159 -15.44 14.74 -7.37
C ALA A 159 -13.94 14.94 -7.54
N PHE A 160 -13.25 14.06 -8.28
CA PHE A 160 -11.83 14.24 -8.60
C PHE A 160 -11.54 15.48 -9.45
N LYS A 161 -12.41 15.82 -10.42
CA LYS A 161 -12.26 17.05 -11.22
C LYS A 161 -12.41 18.31 -10.37
N ASN A 162 -13.26 18.25 -9.35
CA ASN A 162 -13.52 19.35 -8.43
C ASN A 162 -12.52 19.41 -7.26
N ASN A 163 -11.55 18.50 -7.18
CA ASN A 163 -10.64 18.33 -6.03
C ASN A 163 -11.37 18.11 -4.70
N GLU A 164 -12.51 17.42 -4.72
CA GLU A 164 -13.26 17.06 -3.52
C GLU A 164 -12.60 15.91 -2.78
N ASP A 165 -12.72 15.85 -1.45
CA ASP A 165 -12.22 14.72 -0.66
C ASP A 165 -13.12 13.49 -0.84
N ILE A 166 -12.67 12.55 -1.65
CA ILE A 166 -13.38 11.30 -1.98
C ILE A 166 -13.74 10.49 -0.72
N HIS A 167 -12.90 10.50 0.30
CA HIS A 167 -13.20 9.74 1.52
C HIS A 167 -14.31 10.41 2.33
N SER A 168 -14.36 11.72 2.35
CA SER A 168 -15.48 12.47 2.96
C SER A 168 -16.76 12.34 2.16
N LEU A 169 -16.68 12.36 0.83
CA LEU A 169 -17.83 12.10 -0.06
C LEU A 169 -18.38 10.68 0.19
N THR A 170 -17.54 9.68 0.16
CA THR A 170 -17.94 8.29 0.43
C THR A 170 -18.53 8.13 1.84
N ALA A 171 -17.95 8.80 2.85
CA ALA A 171 -18.48 8.77 4.21
C ALA A 171 -19.89 9.37 4.29
N SER A 172 -20.10 10.53 3.66
CA SER A 172 -21.42 11.18 3.59
C SER A 172 -22.46 10.22 3.01
N GLN A 173 -22.11 9.51 1.96
CA GLN A 173 -23.03 8.62 1.24
C GLN A 173 -23.30 7.30 1.97
N ILE A 174 -22.27 6.67 2.54
CA ILE A 174 -22.41 5.36 3.23
C ILE A 174 -23.14 5.52 4.56
N PHE A 175 -22.84 6.60 5.29
CA PHE A 175 -23.43 6.84 6.62
C PHE A 175 -24.69 7.71 6.57
N ASP A 176 -25.14 8.12 5.37
CA ASP A 176 -26.29 8.99 5.12
C ASP A 176 -26.28 10.28 5.99
N ILE A 177 -25.14 10.96 5.98
CA ILE A 177 -24.90 12.20 6.73
C ILE A 177 -24.47 13.33 5.81
N ASP A 178 -24.82 14.56 6.18
CA ASP A 178 -24.34 15.76 5.46
C ASP A 178 -22.80 15.76 5.43
N ILE A 179 -22.19 16.09 4.28
CA ILE A 179 -20.74 16.12 4.10
C ILE A 179 -20.04 17.04 5.10
N LYS A 180 -20.72 18.12 5.53
CA LYS A 180 -20.21 19.05 6.54
C LYS A 180 -20.19 18.47 7.96
N LYS A 181 -20.92 17.37 8.19
CA LYS A 181 -20.97 16.64 9.47
C LYS A 181 -20.04 15.42 9.49
N VAL A 182 -19.33 15.13 8.38
CA VAL A 182 -18.34 14.05 8.32
C VAL A 182 -17.19 14.38 9.25
N ASN A 183 -17.00 13.56 10.28
CA ASN A 183 -15.89 13.67 11.21
C ASN A 183 -14.70 12.77 10.78
N GLN A 184 -13.59 12.86 11.52
CA GLN A 184 -12.37 12.10 11.24
C GLN A 184 -12.57 10.56 11.30
N ASP A 185 -13.45 10.07 12.17
CA ASP A 185 -13.73 8.63 12.27
C ASP A 185 -14.55 8.15 11.05
N HIS A 186 -15.58 8.89 10.65
CA HIS A 186 -16.33 8.61 9.43
C HIS A 186 -15.40 8.58 8.21
N ARG A 187 -14.54 9.57 8.07
CA ARG A 187 -13.57 9.68 6.98
C ARG A 187 -12.58 8.50 7.00
N ARG A 188 -12.08 8.11 8.18
CA ARG A 188 -11.18 6.98 8.37
C ARG A 188 -11.83 5.66 7.96
N LYS A 189 -13.08 5.42 8.38
CA LYS A 189 -13.86 4.23 7.99
C LYS A 189 -14.10 4.19 6.48
N ALA A 190 -14.56 5.30 5.89
CA ALA A 190 -14.76 5.40 4.44
C ALA A 190 -13.46 5.17 3.65
N LYS A 191 -12.32 5.69 4.13
CA LYS A 191 -11.01 5.41 3.55
C LYS A 191 -10.69 3.91 3.57
N ALA A 192 -10.95 3.23 4.67
CA ALA A 192 -10.75 1.79 4.79
C ALA A 192 -11.68 1.00 3.85
N ILE A 193 -12.92 1.43 3.67
CA ILE A 193 -13.89 0.83 2.74
C ILE A 193 -13.43 1.02 1.29
N ASN A 194 -13.10 2.24 0.89
CA ASN A 194 -12.64 2.56 -0.47
C ASN A 194 -11.44 1.70 -0.89
N PHE A 195 -10.39 1.66 -0.06
CA PHE A 195 -9.22 0.82 -0.35
C PHE A 195 -9.53 -0.66 -0.21
N GLY A 196 -10.32 -1.04 0.79
CA GLY A 196 -10.72 -2.43 0.99
C GLY A 196 -11.41 -3.00 -0.25
N ILE A 197 -12.30 -2.27 -0.87
CA ILE A 197 -13.03 -2.70 -2.08
C ILE A 197 -12.08 -2.88 -3.26
N ILE A 198 -11.13 -1.96 -3.49
CA ILE A 198 -10.09 -2.11 -4.52
C ILE A 198 -9.32 -3.43 -4.35
N TYR A 199 -9.03 -3.81 -3.10
CA TYR A 199 -8.32 -5.05 -2.78
C TYR A 199 -9.24 -6.26 -2.56
N GLY A 200 -10.54 -6.13 -2.85
CA GLY A 200 -11.51 -7.20 -2.70
C GLY A 200 -11.68 -7.69 -1.25
N ILE A 201 -11.72 -6.76 -0.30
CA ILE A 201 -11.86 -7.08 1.13
C ILE A 201 -13.14 -7.86 1.39
N SER A 202 -13.06 -8.88 2.25
CA SER A 202 -14.26 -9.57 2.74
C SER A 202 -14.93 -8.75 3.85
N GLN A 203 -16.22 -8.99 4.05
CA GLN A 203 -17.00 -8.46 5.18
C GLN A 203 -16.27 -8.63 6.52
N TYR A 204 -15.79 -9.83 6.80
CA TYR A 204 -15.02 -10.13 8.01
C TYR A 204 -13.71 -9.31 8.10
N GLY A 205 -13.00 -9.18 7.00
CA GLY A 205 -11.77 -8.38 6.93
C GLY A 205 -12.04 -6.90 7.18
N LEU A 206 -13.13 -6.35 6.61
CA LEU A 206 -13.54 -4.97 6.83
C LEU A 206 -13.95 -4.74 8.28
N ALA A 207 -14.81 -5.62 8.83
CA ALA A 207 -15.25 -5.54 10.23
C ALA A 207 -14.08 -5.42 11.20
N LYS A 208 -13.06 -6.27 11.02
CA LYS A 208 -11.83 -6.24 11.81
C LYS A 208 -11.02 -4.95 11.61
N GLN A 209 -10.90 -4.47 10.36
CA GLN A 209 -10.08 -3.30 10.02
C GLN A 209 -10.63 -1.99 10.59
N ILE A 210 -11.97 -1.84 10.61
CA ILE A 210 -12.62 -0.63 11.11
C ILE A 210 -13.23 -0.79 12.50
N ASN A 211 -13.03 -1.95 13.13
CA ASN A 211 -13.47 -2.28 14.49
C ASN A 211 -14.99 -2.15 14.67
N VAL A 212 -15.74 -2.86 13.84
CA VAL A 212 -17.22 -2.94 13.90
C VAL A 212 -17.67 -4.40 13.86
N SER A 213 -18.95 -4.65 14.07
CA SER A 213 -19.54 -5.98 13.89
C SER A 213 -19.53 -6.41 12.42
N ASN A 214 -19.61 -7.74 12.18
CA ASN A 214 -19.76 -8.25 10.82
C ASN A 214 -21.04 -7.71 10.14
N TYR A 215 -22.11 -7.56 10.89
CA TYR A 215 -23.38 -7.03 10.39
C TYR A 215 -23.23 -5.57 9.90
N GLU A 216 -22.64 -4.70 10.71
CA GLU A 216 -22.37 -3.30 10.30
C GLU A 216 -21.44 -3.23 9.08
N ALA A 217 -20.40 -4.08 9.02
CA ALA A 217 -19.52 -4.12 7.86
C ALA A 217 -20.25 -4.53 6.58
N GLU A 218 -21.22 -5.45 6.67
CA GLU A 218 -22.09 -5.86 5.58
C GLU A 218 -22.99 -4.71 5.13
N GLU A 219 -23.63 -4.00 6.06
CA GLU A 219 -24.44 -2.82 5.76
C GLU A 219 -23.63 -1.74 5.03
N PHE A 220 -22.40 -1.47 5.48
CA PHE A 220 -21.51 -0.51 4.82
C PHE A 220 -21.12 -0.92 3.39
N LEU A 221 -20.84 -2.20 3.17
CA LEU A 221 -20.55 -2.71 1.83
C LEU A 221 -21.76 -2.62 0.92
N ASN A 222 -22.95 -2.97 1.42
CA ASN A 222 -24.19 -2.89 0.68
C ASN A 222 -24.53 -1.43 0.34
N ALA A 223 -24.42 -0.51 1.29
CA ALA A 223 -24.59 0.93 1.07
C ALA A 223 -23.61 1.47 0.02
N TYR A 224 -22.35 1.04 0.08
CA TYR A 224 -21.34 1.42 -0.91
C TYR A 224 -21.71 0.98 -2.32
N PHE A 225 -22.05 -0.28 -2.51
CA PHE A 225 -22.43 -0.79 -3.83
C PHE A 225 -23.77 -0.29 -4.33
N ALA A 226 -24.67 0.12 -3.43
CA ALA A 226 -25.92 0.82 -3.81
C ALA A 226 -25.62 2.23 -4.35
N LYS A 227 -24.59 2.90 -3.81
CA LYS A 227 -24.17 4.24 -4.27
C LYS A 227 -23.26 4.21 -5.49
N PHE A 228 -22.45 3.18 -5.62
CA PHE A 228 -21.49 3.00 -6.72
C PHE A 228 -21.71 1.64 -7.42
N PRO A 229 -22.88 1.42 -8.05
CA PRO A 229 -23.20 0.12 -8.68
C PRO A 229 -22.24 -0.22 -9.82
N GLU A 230 -21.66 0.78 -10.49
CA GLU A 230 -20.70 0.59 -11.58
C GLU A 230 -19.44 -0.16 -11.09
N ILE A 231 -19.03 0.05 -9.84
CA ILE A 231 -17.89 -0.68 -9.26
C ILE A 231 -18.23 -2.17 -9.12
N LYS A 232 -19.45 -2.51 -8.70
CA LYS A 232 -19.90 -3.90 -8.62
C LYS A 232 -19.91 -4.55 -10.00
N VAL A 233 -20.42 -3.84 -11.02
CA VAL A 233 -20.42 -4.31 -12.42
C VAL A 233 -18.99 -4.53 -12.92
N TYR A 234 -18.07 -3.61 -12.65
CA TYR A 234 -16.64 -3.76 -12.97
C TYR A 234 -16.05 -5.03 -12.33
N MET A 235 -16.28 -5.25 -11.04
CA MET A 235 -15.77 -6.42 -10.31
C MET A 235 -16.29 -7.72 -10.91
N ASP A 236 -17.60 -7.83 -11.11
CA ASP A 236 -18.25 -9.04 -11.61
C ASP A 236 -17.85 -9.34 -13.07
N SER A 237 -17.77 -8.31 -13.91
CA SER A 237 -17.32 -8.45 -15.30
C SER A 237 -15.85 -8.85 -15.40
N THR A 238 -15.00 -8.31 -14.55
CA THR A 238 -13.57 -8.66 -14.48
C THR A 238 -13.37 -10.11 -14.07
N ILE A 239 -14.09 -10.59 -13.05
CA ILE A 239 -14.04 -12.00 -12.64
C ILE A 239 -14.53 -12.90 -13.79
N LYS A 240 -15.67 -12.57 -14.40
CA LYS A 240 -16.25 -13.34 -15.52
C LYS A 240 -15.27 -13.42 -16.69
N PHE A 241 -14.65 -12.32 -17.05
CA PHE A 241 -13.63 -12.28 -18.10
C PHE A 241 -12.42 -13.14 -17.72
N CYS A 242 -11.89 -12.98 -16.50
CA CYS A 242 -10.74 -13.74 -16.04
C CYS A 242 -11.00 -15.25 -16.00
N ARG A 243 -12.17 -15.68 -15.56
CA ARG A 243 -12.56 -17.10 -15.55
C ARG A 243 -12.60 -17.71 -16.95
N LYS A 244 -12.97 -16.91 -17.96
CA LYS A 244 -13.01 -17.34 -19.36
C LYS A 244 -11.63 -17.36 -20.02
N SER A 245 -10.80 -16.34 -19.75
CA SER A 245 -9.54 -16.11 -20.48
C SER A 245 -8.28 -16.56 -19.73
N GLY A 246 -8.37 -16.74 -18.38
CA GLY A 246 -7.22 -17.07 -17.52
C GLY A 246 -6.34 -15.86 -17.18
N TYR A 247 -6.70 -14.67 -17.64
CA TYR A 247 -5.95 -13.42 -17.37
C TYR A 247 -6.89 -12.22 -17.33
N VAL A 248 -6.36 -11.09 -16.86
CA VAL A 248 -6.95 -9.75 -17.00
C VAL A 248 -5.93 -8.80 -17.64
N ASN A 249 -6.41 -7.72 -18.25
CA ASN A 249 -5.58 -6.67 -18.84
C ASN A 249 -5.63 -5.40 -17.96
N ASN A 250 -4.50 -4.69 -17.84
CA ASN A 250 -4.54 -3.30 -17.44
C ASN A 250 -4.91 -2.40 -18.65
N ILE A 251 -5.07 -1.08 -18.43
CA ILE A 251 -5.46 -0.12 -19.48
C ILE A 251 -4.41 0.04 -20.59
N PHE A 252 -3.17 -0.38 -20.36
CA PHE A 252 -2.08 -0.37 -21.34
C PHE A 252 -1.91 -1.72 -22.06
N GLY A 253 -2.82 -2.69 -21.83
CA GLY A 253 -2.81 -4.00 -22.48
C GLY A 253 -1.90 -5.05 -21.83
N ARG A 254 -1.19 -4.75 -20.73
CA ARG A 254 -0.42 -5.77 -20.01
C ARG A 254 -1.33 -6.81 -19.39
N ARG A 255 -0.98 -8.09 -19.60
CA ARG A 255 -1.71 -9.24 -19.08
C ARG A 255 -1.17 -9.69 -17.72
N SER A 256 -2.10 -9.91 -16.78
CA SER A 256 -1.84 -10.60 -15.52
C SER A 256 -2.57 -11.93 -15.51
N HIS A 257 -1.83 -13.05 -15.39
CA HIS A 257 -2.38 -14.41 -15.49
C HIS A 257 -2.78 -14.96 -14.12
N PHE A 258 -3.88 -15.73 -14.08
CA PHE A 258 -4.49 -16.27 -12.86
C PHE A 258 -4.86 -17.75 -13.03
N ASN A 259 -3.85 -18.63 -12.90
CA ASN A 259 -4.01 -20.08 -13.14
C ASN A 259 -5.00 -20.76 -12.17
N GLY A 260 -5.21 -20.20 -10.98
CA GLY A 260 -6.14 -20.73 -9.97
C GLY A 260 -7.52 -20.08 -9.97
N ILE A 261 -7.89 -19.29 -10.99
CA ILE A 261 -9.18 -18.55 -11.03
C ILE A 261 -10.41 -19.49 -11.07
N ASN A 262 -10.24 -20.70 -11.59
CA ASN A 262 -11.26 -21.74 -11.66
C ASN A 262 -10.97 -22.92 -10.71
N ASP A 263 -10.11 -22.75 -9.69
CA ASP A 263 -9.76 -23.81 -8.75
C ASP A 263 -11.00 -24.31 -7.99
N LYS A 264 -11.07 -25.63 -7.75
CA LYS A 264 -12.14 -26.26 -6.97
C LYS A 264 -12.10 -25.81 -5.51
N ASN A 265 -10.92 -25.52 -4.98
CA ASN A 265 -10.76 -25.01 -3.63
C ASN A 265 -11.26 -23.58 -3.53
N PHE A 266 -12.30 -23.35 -2.76
CA PHE A 266 -12.92 -22.03 -2.55
C PHE A 266 -11.92 -20.95 -2.11
N ASN A 267 -10.99 -21.29 -1.20
CA ASN A 267 -10.04 -20.31 -0.70
C ASN A 267 -9.04 -19.87 -1.76
N VAL A 268 -8.55 -20.81 -2.60
CA VAL A 268 -7.66 -20.51 -3.73
C VAL A 268 -8.40 -19.66 -4.74
N ARG A 269 -9.59 -20.09 -5.16
CA ARG A 269 -10.41 -19.36 -6.13
C ARG A 269 -10.72 -17.94 -5.65
N ASN A 270 -11.21 -17.77 -4.42
CA ASN A 270 -11.54 -16.47 -3.85
C ASN A 270 -10.33 -15.53 -3.73
N PHE A 271 -9.15 -16.08 -3.41
CA PHE A 271 -7.89 -15.31 -3.45
C PHE A 271 -7.57 -14.82 -4.86
N GLN A 272 -7.69 -15.69 -5.87
CA GLN A 272 -7.43 -15.36 -7.27
C GLN A 272 -8.44 -14.34 -7.82
N GLU A 273 -9.71 -14.43 -7.45
CA GLU A 273 -10.75 -13.47 -7.84
C GLU A 273 -10.44 -12.06 -7.32
N ARG A 274 -10.07 -11.95 -6.03
CA ARG A 274 -9.65 -10.66 -5.46
C ARG A 274 -8.42 -10.09 -6.17
N ALA A 275 -7.43 -10.92 -6.42
CA ALA A 275 -6.24 -10.51 -7.15
C ALA A 275 -6.54 -10.08 -8.59
N ALA A 276 -7.48 -10.76 -9.26
CA ALA A 276 -7.91 -10.41 -10.61
C ALA A 276 -8.65 -9.07 -10.68
N ILE A 277 -9.47 -8.73 -9.69
CA ILE A 277 -10.14 -7.42 -9.59
C ILE A 277 -9.11 -6.30 -9.44
N ASN A 278 -8.11 -6.51 -8.59
CA ASN A 278 -7.09 -5.51 -8.28
C ASN A 278 -6.05 -5.31 -9.40
N ALA A 279 -5.71 -6.39 -10.13
CA ALA A 279 -4.59 -6.36 -11.08
C ALA A 279 -4.72 -5.31 -12.20
N PRO A 280 -5.88 -5.04 -12.82
CA PRO A 280 -6.03 -3.96 -13.79
C PRO A 280 -5.74 -2.59 -13.18
N ILE A 281 -6.18 -2.34 -11.95
CA ILE A 281 -6.00 -1.07 -11.25
C ILE A 281 -4.53 -0.86 -10.89
N GLN A 282 -3.97 -1.81 -10.15
CA GLN A 282 -2.58 -1.74 -9.69
C GLN A 282 -1.59 -1.80 -10.84
N GLY A 283 -1.87 -2.62 -11.87
CA GLY A 283 -1.05 -2.70 -13.08
C GLY A 283 -1.06 -1.41 -13.89
N SER A 284 -2.21 -0.73 -13.96
CA SER A 284 -2.30 0.59 -14.61
C SER A 284 -1.52 1.65 -13.84
N ALA A 285 -1.63 1.68 -12.51
CA ALA A 285 -0.83 2.57 -11.66
C ALA A 285 0.68 2.36 -11.86
N SER A 286 1.11 1.11 -11.96
CA SER A 286 2.50 0.75 -12.22
C SER A 286 3.00 1.27 -13.58
N GLU A 287 2.20 1.15 -14.65
CA GLU A 287 2.59 1.66 -15.97
C GLU A 287 2.58 3.19 -16.03
N ILE A 288 1.64 3.87 -15.37
CA ILE A 288 1.64 5.32 -15.22
C ILE A 288 2.94 5.78 -14.55
N MET A 289 3.31 5.15 -13.43
CA MET A 289 4.56 5.45 -12.74
C MET A 289 5.78 5.23 -13.64
N ARG A 290 5.81 4.13 -14.40
CA ARG A 290 6.90 3.82 -15.33
C ARG A 290 7.01 4.86 -16.44
N LEU A 291 5.90 5.28 -17.04
CA LEU A 291 5.87 6.34 -18.05
C LEU A 291 6.36 7.67 -17.48
N ALA A 292 5.94 8.01 -16.25
CA ALA A 292 6.43 9.20 -15.55
C ALA A 292 7.95 9.16 -15.35
N MET A 293 8.49 8.01 -14.89
CA MET A 293 9.93 7.83 -14.74
C MET A 293 10.69 8.01 -16.06
N ILE A 294 10.20 7.42 -17.14
CA ILE A 294 10.83 7.53 -18.47
C ILE A 294 10.83 8.97 -18.96
N ARG A 295 9.71 9.70 -18.83
CA ARG A 295 9.61 11.11 -19.22
C ARG A 295 10.54 11.99 -18.40
N LEU A 296 10.55 11.81 -17.09
CA LEU A 296 11.44 12.55 -16.18
C LEU A 296 12.91 12.27 -16.45
N ASP A 297 13.30 11.01 -16.65
CA ASP A 297 14.68 10.64 -16.97
C ASP A 297 15.13 11.31 -18.28
N LYS A 298 14.29 11.25 -19.32
CA LYS A 298 14.57 11.95 -20.60
C LYS A 298 14.79 13.44 -20.39
N LYS A 299 13.91 14.10 -19.62
CA LYS A 299 14.03 15.55 -19.31
C LYS A 299 15.29 15.88 -18.52
N LEU A 300 15.68 15.04 -17.57
CA LEU A 300 16.91 15.20 -16.80
C LEU A 300 18.16 15.05 -17.68
N LEU A 301 18.14 14.12 -18.64
CA LEU A 301 19.25 13.92 -19.58
C LEU A 301 19.38 15.04 -20.63
N GLU A 302 18.26 15.58 -21.11
CA GLU A 302 18.24 16.71 -22.07
C GLU A 302 18.84 18.00 -21.47
N GLN A 303 18.73 18.18 -20.17
CA GLN A 303 19.20 19.40 -19.49
C GLN A 303 20.60 19.22 -18.90
N LYS A 304 21.63 19.37 -19.70
CA LYS A 304 23.06 19.16 -19.36
C LYS A 304 23.55 19.84 -18.06
N ASN A 305 22.88 20.89 -17.61
CA ASN A 305 23.25 21.63 -16.39
C ASN A 305 22.55 21.15 -15.11
N ILE A 306 21.58 20.26 -15.22
CA ILE A 306 20.86 19.71 -14.06
C ILE A 306 21.67 18.59 -13.42
N LYS A 307 21.99 18.75 -12.13
CA LYS A 307 22.69 17.74 -11.32
C LYS A 307 21.72 16.93 -10.45
N SER A 308 20.43 17.05 -10.70
CA SER A 308 19.38 16.30 -10.01
C SER A 308 19.36 14.84 -10.44
N LYS A 309 19.03 13.96 -9.53
CA LYS A 309 18.95 12.51 -9.77
C LYS A 309 17.65 11.95 -9.24
N MET A 310 16.99 11.09 -10.01
CA MET A 310 15.95 10.20 -9.52
C MET A 310 16.64 9.10 -8.72
N LEU A 311 16.28 8.93 -7.44
CA LEU A 311 16.95 8.00 -6.55
C LEU A 311 16.15 6.71 -6.34
N LEU A 312 14.86 6.83 -5.99
CA LEU A 312 14.04 5.71 -5.59
C LEU A 312 12.63 5.83 -6.20
N GLN A 313 12.04 4.69 -6.46
CA GLN A 313 10.62 4.51 -6.73
C GLN A 313 10.02 3.64 -5.60
N ILE A 314 8.97 4.14 -4.95
CA ILE A 314 8.33 3.49 -3.80
C ILE A 314 6.83 3.53 -4.02
N HIS A 315 6.23 2.38 -4.38
CA HIS A 315 4.80 2.28 -4.70
C HIS A 315 4.36 3.32 -5.75
N ASP A 316 3.73 4.41 -5.32
CA ASP A 316 3.20 5.47 -6.17
C ASP A 316 4.01 6.79 -6.02
N GLU A 317 5.21 6.71 -5.41
CA GLU A 317 6.11 7.81 -5.07
C GLU A 317 7.45 7.71 -5.82
N LEU A 318 8.00 8.86 -6.22
CA LEU A 318 9.38 9.03 -6.68
C LEU A 318 10.15 9.92 -5.72
N ILE A 319 11.40 9.57 -5.44
CA ILE A 319 12.32 10.37 -4.64
C ILE A 319 13.48 10.84 -5.50
N PHE A 320 13.76 12.14 -5.43
CA PHE A 320 14.84 12.82 -6.13
C PHE A 320 15.83 13.45 -5.16
N GLU A 321 17.10 13.51 -5.54
CA GLU A 321 18.12 14.36 -4.91
C GLU A 321 18.42 15.54 -5.82
N VAL A 322 18.20 16.77 -5.33
CA VAL A 322 18.16 17.99 -6.12
C VAL A 322 19.05 19.06 -5.48
N PRO A 323 19.93 19.78 -6.24
CA PRO A 323 20.64 20.94 -5.71
C PRO A 323 19.66 21.98 -5.16
N LYS A 324 19.95 22.57 -4.00
CA LYS A 324 19.07 23.59 -3.35
C LYS A 324 18.66 24.72 -4.30
N LYS A 325 19.57 25.15 -5.15
CA LYS A 325 19.33 26.23 -6.15
C LYS A 325 18.29 25.85 -7.20
N ASP A 326 18.11 24.55 -7.49
CA ASP A 326 17.26 24.04 -8.57
C ASP A 326 15.89 23.57 -8.05
N GLU A 327 15.61 23.71 -6.74
CA GLU A 327 14.41 23.21 -6.07
C GLU A 327 13.10 23.59 -6.79
N LYS A 328 12.85 24.89 -6.96
CA LYS A 328 11.58 25.40 -7.53
C LYS A 328 11.37 24.90 -8.97
N MET A 329 12.43 24.88 -9.75
CA MET A 329 12.39 24.42 -11.14
C MET A 329 12.09 22.92 -11.18
N MET A 330 12.75 22.11 -10.32
CA MET A 330 12.56 20.66 -10.28
C MET A 330 11.18 20.28 -9.75
N VAL A 331 10.67 20.96 -8.72
CA VAL A 331 9.29 20.75 -8.22
C VAL A 331 8.28 20.96 -9.35
N LYS A 332 8.43 22.03 -10.13
CA LYS A 332 7.55 22.31 -11.28
C LYS A 332 7.67 21.23 -12.35
N LEU A 333 8.89 20.90 -12.78
CA LEU A 333 9.15 19.87 -13.79
C LEU A 333 8.57 18.50 -13.39
N ILE A 334 8.85 18.05 -12.18
CA ILE A 334 8.37 16.76 -11.66
C ILE A 334 6.84 16.73 -11.69
N LYS A 335 6.19 17.79 -11.21
CA LYS A 335 4.73 17.88 -11.15
C LYS A 335 4.10 17.86 -12.54
N GLU A 336 4.66 18.63 -13.48
CA GLU A 336 4.19 18.69 -14.87
C GLU A 336 4.33 17.34 -15.57
N GLU A 337 5.50 16.71 -15.51
CA GLU A 337 5.75 15.43 -16.19
C GLU A 337 4.91 14.29 -15.60
N MET A 338 4.78 14.19 -14.28
CA MET A 338 3.97 13.16 -13.65
C MET A 338 2.47 13.34 -13.95
N THR A 339 1.94 14.56 -13.89
CA THR A 339 0.51 14.80 -14.15
C THR A 339 0.16 14.64 -15.64
N SER A 340 1.08 14.99 -16.55
CA SER A 340 0.87 14.89 -17.99
C SER A 340 0.71 13.45 -18.51
N VAL A 341 1.07 12.44 -17.70
CA VAL A 341 0.85 11.01 -18.06
C VAL A 341 -0.63 10.68 -18.18
N ALA A 342 -1.52 11.46 -17.56
CA ALA A 342 -2.97 11.31 -17.74
C ALA A 342 -3.41 11.41 -19.21
N GLN A 343 -2.66 12.12 -20.03
CA GLN A 343 -2.85 12.25 -21.48
C GLN A 343 -1.64 11.62 -22.17
N SER A 344 -1.70 10.33 -22.40
CA SER A 344 -0.65 9.60 -23.11
C SER A 344 -1.16 9.04 -24.44
N ASP A 345 -0.24 8.67 -25.34
CA ASP A 345 -0.59 8.02 -26.61
C ASP A 345 -1.29 6.67 -26.43
N TYR A 346 -1.21 6.09 -25.24
CA TYR A 346 -1.78 4.77 -24.93
C TYR A 346 -3.18 4.88 -24.30
N HIS A 347 -3.43 5.90 -23.51
CA HIS A 347 -4.70 6.10 -22.81
C HIS A 347 -4.87 7.56 -22.40
N SER A 348 -6.10 8.06 -22.53
CA SER A 348 -6.50 9.38 -22.06
C SER A 348 -7.48 9.22 -20.90
N PHE A 349 -7.00 9.54 -19.69
CA PHE A 349 -7.85 9.49 -18.51
C PHE A 349 -8.87 10.61 -18.49
N SER A 350 -10.11 10.27 -18.19
CA SER A 350 -11.15 11.27 -17.91
C SER A 350 -11.03 11.88 -16.51
N THR A 351 -10.28 11.20 -15.63
CA THR A 351 -9.99 11.64 -14.26
C THR A 351 -8.59 12.26 -14.21
N PRO A 352 -8.42 13.50 -13.71
CA PRO A 352 -7.11 14.13 -13.64
C PRO A 352 -6.18 13.38 -12.67
N LEU A 353 -4.91 13.21 -13.04
CA LEU A 353 -3.88 12.77 -12.11
C LEU A 353 -3.33 13.98 -11.36
N THR A 354 -3.16 13.86 -10.06
CA THR A 354 -2.58 14.90 -9.21
C THR A 354 -1.39 14.33 -8.43
N VAL A 355 -0.42 15.19 -8.12
CA VAL A 355 0.83 14.82 -7.47
C VAL A 355 1.07 15.73 -6.28
N ASP A 356 1.27 15.14 -5.11
CA ASP A 356 1.72 15.83 -3.91
C ASP A 356 3.25 15.83 -3.89
N VAL A 357 3.85 17.02 -3.69
CA VAL A 357 5.31 17.18 -3.70
C VAL A 357 5.75 17.76 -2.36
N ASN A 358 6.68 17.07 -1.71
CA ASN A 358 7.30 17.51 -0.46
C ASN A 358 8.81 17.64 -0.62
N VAL A 359 9.41 18.55 0.14
CA VAL A 359 10.84 18.88 0.08
C VAL A 359 11.43 18.84 1.49
N GLY A 360 12.63 18.28 1.63
CA GLY A 360 13.29 18.19 2.93
C GLY A 360 14.77 17.82 2.82
N ASP A 361 15.51 17.97 3.91
CA ASP A 361 16.93 17.61 3.95
C ASP A 361 17.15 16.09 4.12
N ASN A 362 16.11 15.34 4.52
CA ASN A 362 16.14 13.89 4.66
C ASN A 362 14.76 13.28 4.34
N TRP A 363 14.74 11.96 4.11
CA TRP A 363 13.51 11.27 3.75
C TRP A 363 12.43 11.29 4.84
N GLY A 364 12.81 11.33 6.12
CA GLY A 364 11.85 11.42 7.24
C GLY A 364 11.06 12.73 7.27
N MET A 365 11.53 13.79 6.60
CA MET A 365 10.87 15.10 6.51
C MET A 365 9.86 15.20 5.34
N LEU A 366 9.81 14.19 4.48
CA LEU A 366 8.98 14.22 3.28
C LEU A 366 7.53 13.76 3.51
N HIS A 367 7.18 13.31 4.76
CA HIS A 367 5.86 12.76 5.09
C HIS A 367 5.34 13.24 6.44
#